data_b1ade90eeb7fc5009ba0111266006f67
#
_entry.id   b1ade90eeb7fc5009ba0111266006f67
#
_cell.length_a   1.000
_cell.length_b   1.000
_cell.length_c   1.000
_cell.angle_alpha   90.00
_cell.angle_beta   90.00
_cell.angle_gamma   90.00
#
_symmetry.space_group_name_H-M   'P 1'
#
loop_
_entity.id
_entity.type
_entity.pdbx_description
1 polymer ?
#
loop_
_entity_poly.entity_id
_entity_poly.type
_entity_poly.pdbx_seq_one_letter_code
_entity_poly.pdbx_strand_id
1 'polypeptide(L)'
;MLTRFRALYEKLSIPFGKASLKLRLTPNFWTLFSLFAALLGMFAFGAARYWLGLLMIVVMNLADMLDGATARAGNLGTAFGSVLDHCTDRYGEFMLVAGLMINGAVSPLLGMFAASGIVMASYVRAKAESMGGIKSCVVGLAGRQEKLILLVLAVIFFGVGWDLPAQIMIALVGLISHITFVQRLLYTRSKILEKPAT
;
A
#
# COMPACT_ATOMS: atom_id res chain seq x y z
N MET A 1 -1.94 -9.69 12.42
CA MET A 1 -1.50 -9.24 13.76
C MET A 1 -1.82 -7.77 14.06
N LEU A 2 -1.71 -6.89 13.09
CA LEU A 2 -1.93 -5.44 13.26
C LEU A 2 -3.40 -4.99 13.36
N THR A 3 -4.37 -5.87 13.11
CA THR A 3 -5.80 -5.58 13.22
C THR A 3 -6.26 -5.19 14.64
N ARG A 4 -5.59 -5.66 15.69
CA ARG A 4 -5.88 -5.28 17.07
C ARG A 4 -5.57 -3.81 17.37
N PHE A 5 -4.59 -3.24 16.69
CA PHE A 5 -4.21 -1.84 16.84
C PHE A 5 -5.05 -0.88 15.98
N ARG A 6 -5.84 -1.42 15.05
CA ARG A 6 -6.65 -0.63 14.14
C ARG A 6 -7.66 0.26 14.88
N ALA A 7 -8.39 -0.27 15.85
CA ALA A 7 -9.37 0.50 16.62
C ALA A 7 -8.71 1.62 17.45
N LEU A 8 -7.53 1.35 18.03
CA LEU A 8 -6.76 2.36 18.76
C LEU A 8 -6.26 3.45 17.82
N TYR A 9 -5.67 3.04 16.70
CA TYR A 9 -5.18 3.93 15.65
C TYR A 9 -6.30 4.82 15.08
N GLU A 10 -7.47 4.24 14.78
CA GLU A 10 -8.63 4.99 14.30
C GLU A 10 -9.09 6.03 15.32
N LYS A 11 -9.13 5.69 16.61
CA LYS A 11 -9.48 6.62 17.68
C LYS A 11 -8.46 7.76 17.83
N LEU A 12 -7.17 7.42 17.78
CA LEU A 12 -6.08 8.41 17.89
C LEU A 12 -5.99 9.34 16.68
N SER A 13 -6.46 8.91 15.50
CA SER A 13 -6.42 9.73 14.29
C SER A 13 -7.56 10.76 14.19
N ILE A 14 -8.65 10.61 14.93
CA ILE A 14 -9.81 11.52 14.89
C ILE A 14 -9.43 12.99 15.14
N PRO A 15 -8.59 13.37 16.13
CA PRO A 15 -8.20 14.76 16.34
C PRO A 15 -7.54 15.39 15.11
N PHE A 16 -6.70 14.63 14.41
CA PHE A 16 -6.04 15.09 13.18
C PHE A 16 -7.05 15.27 12.04
N GLY A 17 -8.03 14.37 11.92
CA GLY A 17 -9.13 14.53 10.97
C GLY A 17 -9.96 15.80 11.26
N LYS A 18 -10.24 16.10 12.52
CA LYS A 18 -10.93 17.34 12.92
C LYS A 18 -10.10 18.58 12.58
N ALA A 19 -8.78 18.55 12.76
CA ALA A 19 -7.89 19.64 12.38
C ALA A 19 -7.89 19.85 10.86
N SER A 20 -7.84 18.76 10.08
CA SER A 20 -7.95 18.78 8.62
C SER A 20 -9.27 19.46 8.16
N LEU A 21 -10.40 19.11 8.77
CA LEU A 21 -11.70 19.73 8.48
C LEU A 21 -11.75 21.23 8.80
N LYS A 22 -11.11 21.66 9.89
CA LYS A 22 -10.98 23.10 10.20
C LYS A 22 -10.22 23.86 9.10
N LEU A 23 -9.26 23.21 8.46
CA LEU A 23 -8.53 23.75 7.30
C LEU A 23 -9.27 23.58 5.98
N ARG A 24 -10.53 23.09 6.01
CA ARG A 24 -11.38 22.83 4.84
C ARG A 24 -10.76 21.82 3.84
N LEU A 25 -9.89 20.93 4.32
CA LEU A 25 -9.27 19.89 3.51
C LEU A 25 -10.21 18.68 3.45
N THR A 26 -10.39 18.13 2.26
CA THR A 26 -11.25 16.95 2.02
C THR A 26 -10.46 15.65 2.13
N PRO A 27 -11.11 14.49 2.37
CA PRO A 27 -10.43 13.19 2.30
C PRO A 27 -9.69 13.00 0.97
N ASN A 28 -10.36 13.26 -0.16
CA ASN A 28 -9.76 13.09 -1.49
C ASN A 28 -8.53 13.98 -1.73
N PHE A 29 -8.45 15.15 -1.08
CA PHE A 29 -7.24 15.98 -1.11
C PHE A 29 -6.04 15.20 -0.54
N TRP A 30 -6.20 14.56 0.61
CA TRP A 30 -5.15 13.79 1.26
C TRP A 30 -4.77 12.55 0.45
N THR A 31 -5.75 11.88 -0.14
CA THR A 31 -5.51 10.74 -1.04
C THR A 31 -4.66 11.16 -2.25
N LEU A 32 -4.97 12.29 -2.89
CA LEU A 32 -4.17 12.81 -4.01
C LEU A 32 -2.81 13.33 -3.55
N PHE A 33 -2.74 13.93 -2.36
CA PHE A 33 -1.48 14.37 -1.78
C PHE A 33 -0.56 13.19 -1.45
N SER A 34 -1.10 12.05 -0.99
CA SER A 34 -0.31 10.83 -0.80
C SER A 34 0.28 10.33 -2.12
N LEU A 35 -0.48 10.36 -3.21
CA LEU A 35 0.03 10.01 -4.54
C LEU A 35 1.12 10.97 -5.02
N PHE A 36 0.96 12.28 -4.77
CA PHE A 36 1.98 13.27 -5.10
C PHE A 36 3.27 13.05 -4.30
N ALA A 37 3.16 12.71 -3.01
CA ALA A 37 4.31 12.34 -2.20
C ALA A 37 5.01 11.08 -2.73
N ALA A 38 4.26 10.07 -3.19
CA ALA A 38 4.83 8.89 -3.83
C ALA A 38 5.58 9.23 -5.14
N LEU A 39 5.02 10.15 -5.94
CA LEU A 39 5.68 10.65 -7.16
C LEU A 39 7.02 11.35 -6.84
N LEU A 40 7.04 12.20 -5.82
CA LEU A 40 8.28 12.82 -5.35
C LEU A 40 9.27 11.78 -4.81
N GLY A 41 8.77 10.75 -4.13
CA GLY A 41 9.57 9.60 -3.68
C GLY A 41 10.20 8.84 -4.85
N MET A 42 9.45 8.62 -5.93
CA MET A 42 9.98 8.01 -7.16
C MET A 42 11.15 8.81 -7.73
N PHE A 43 11.02 10.14 -7.86
CA PHE A 43 12.09 10.99 -8.34
C PHE A 43 13.28 11.03 -7.38
N ALA A 44 13.04 11.06 -6.06
CA ALA A 44 14.09 11.01 -5.07
C ALA A 44 14.90 9.70 -5.17
N PHE A 45 14.24 8.55 -5.31
CA PHE A 45 14.92 7.27 -5.52
C PHE A 45 15.62 7.23 -6.87
N GLY A 46 14.98 7.70 -7.95
CA GLY A 46 15.61 7.80 -9.27
C GLY A 46 16.90 8.62 -9.27
N ALA A 47 16.99 9.61 -8.38
CA ALA A 47 18.20 10.41 -8.14
C ALA A 47 19.14 9.83 -7.05
N ALA A 48 18.94 8.58 -6.64
CA ALA A 48 19.67 7.88 -5.56
C ALA A 48 19.64 8.60 -4.19
N ARG A 49 18.63 9.46 -3.96
CA ARG A 49 18.44 10.17 -2.68
C ARG A 49 17.55 9.37 -1.74
N TYR A 50 18.06 8.25 -1.24
CA TYR A 50 17.29 7.27 -0.46
C TYR A 50 16.63 7.85 0.79
N TRP A 51 17.31 8.71 1.53
CA TRP A 51 16.76 9.35 2.73
C TRP A 51 15.62 10.33 2.42
N LEU A 52 15.72 11.06 1.30
CA LEU A 52 14.62 11.91 0.84
C LEU A 52 13.43 11.02 0.39
N GLY A 53 13.69 9.95 -0.34
CA GLY A 53 12.67 8.98 -0.72
C GLY A 53 12.00 8.34 0.50
N LEU A 54 12.76 7.99 1.54
CA LEU A 54 12.22 7.49 2.81
C LEU A 54 11.31 8.52 3.48
N LEU A 55 11.71 9.80 3.50
CA LEU A 55 10.85 10.87 4.00
C LEU A 55 9.54 10.95 3.21
N MET A 56 9.60 10.81 1.89
CA MET A 56 8.39 10.81 1.05
C MET A 56 7.49 9.60 1.32
N ILE A 57 8.05 8.42 1.62
CA ILE A 57 7.25 7.27 2.09
C ILE A 57 6.51 7.61 3.39
N VAL A 58 7.18 8.26 4.34
CA VAL A 58 6.54 8.69 5.61
C VAL A 58 5.42 9.68 5.33
N VAL A 59 5.68 10.71 4.50
CA VAL A 59 4.68 11.72 4.11
C VAL A 59 3.48 11.07 3.41
N MET A 60 3.72 10.15 2.47
CA MET A 60 2.68 9.38 1.79
C MET A 60 1.78 8.64 2.78
N ASN A 61 2.37 7.92 3.74
CA ASN A 61 1.60 7.16 4.73
C ASN A 61 0.85 8.05 5.73
N LEU A 62 1.43 9.19 6.10
CA LEU A 62 0.73 10.17 6.96
C LEU A 62 -0.47 10.78 6.23
N ALA A 63 -0.33 11.08 4.95
CA ALA A 63 -1.42 11.59 4.12
C ALA A 63 -2.56 10.57 3.98
N ASP A 64 -2.23 9.30 3.71
CA ASP A 64 -3.16 8.16 3.68
C ASP A 64 -3.89 7.98 5.05
N MET A 65 -3.17 8.16 6.16
CA MET A 65 -3.80 8.16 7.48
C MET A 65 -4.80 9.32 7.63
N LEU A 66 -4.44 10.51 7.12
CA LEU A 66 -5.24 11.72 7.25
C LEU A 66 -6.51 11.68 6.40
N ASP A 67 -6.53 11.02 5.24
CA ASP A 67 -7.74 10.88 4.42
C ASP A 67 -8.81 10.08 5.17
N GLY A 68 -8.46 8.91 5.69
CA GLY A 68 -9.36 8.11 6.50
C GLY A 68 -9.79 8.79 7.81
N ALA A 69 -8.87 9.53 8.48
CA ALA A 69 -9.18 10.30 9.67
C ALA A 69 -10.17 11.44 9.36
N THR A 70 -9.96 12.16 8.26
CA THR A 70 -10.84 13.26 7.80
C THR A 70 -12.20 12.73 7.40
N ALA A 71 -12.26 11.59 6.67
CA ALA A 71 -13.50 10.94 6.28
C ALA A 71 -14.33 10.54 7.51
N ARG A 72 -13.71 9.92 8.51
CA ARG A 72 -14.38 9.51 9.76
C ARG A 72 -14.81 10.71 10.59
N ALA A 73 -13.95 11.72 10.76
CA ALA A 73 -14.25 12.89 11.58
C ALA A 73 -15.38 13.76 11.03
N GLY A 74 -15.55 13.80 9.71
CA GLY A 74 -16.58 14.58 9.01
C GLY A 74 -17.78 13.78 8.52
N ASN A 75 -17.78 12.46 8.71
CA ASN A 75 -18.74 11.55 8.07
C ASN A 75 -18.81 11.74 6.53
N LEU A 76 -17.63 11.95 5.90
CA LEU A 76 -17.45 12.26 4.49
C LEU A 76 -17.02 11.05 3.64
N GLY A 77 -17.12 9.84 4.20
CA GLY A 77 -16.78 8.60 3.48
C GLY A 77 -17.72 8.38 2.30
N THR A 78 -17.14 8.15 1.11
CA THR A 78 -17.88 7.84 -0.11
C THR A 78 -17.34 6.57 -0.76
N ALA A 79 -18.18 5.87 -1.53
CA ALA A 79 -17.74 4.70 -2.30
C ALA A 79 -16.63 5.07 -3.29
N PHE A 80 -16.76 6.22 -3.98
CA PHE A 80 -15.72 6.70 -4.88
C PHE A 80 -14.41 7.01 -4.16
N GLY A 81 -14.46 7.67 -2.99
CA GLY A 81 -13.28 7.94 -2.17
C GLY A 81 -12.52 6.66 -1.79
N SER A 82 -13.25 5.60 -1.43
CA SER A 82 -12.63 4.30 -1.15
C SER A 82 -11.98 3.67 -2.38
N VAL A 83 -12.59 3.77 -3.56
CA VAL A 83 -11.99 3.29 -4.82
C VAL A 83 -10.75 4.11 -5.16
N LEU A 84 -10.83 5.45 -5.04
CA LEU A 84 -9.70 6.34 -5.30
C LEU A 84 -8.52 6.01 -4.40
N ASP A 85 -8.73 5.87 -3.09
CA ASP A 85 -7.74 5.49 -2.09
C ASP A 85 -7.04 4.17 -2.47
N HIS A 86 -7.82 3.11 -2.74
CA HIS A 86 -7.27 1.82 -3.13
C HIS A 86 -6.45 1.86 -4.43
N CYS A 87 -6.84 2.69 -5.39
CA CYS A 87 -6.09 2.86 -6.65
C CYS A 87 -4.79 3.64 -6.42
N THR A 88 -4.87 4.78 -5.73
CA THR A 88 -3.70 5.63 -5.46
C THR A 88 -2.64 4.92 -4.63
N ASP A 89 -3.06 4.09 -3.69
CA ASP A 89 -2.18 3.18 -2.93
C ASP A 89 -1.32 2.30 -3.84
N ARG A 90 -1.94 1.67 -4.82
CA ARG A 90 -1.21 0.75 -5.73
C ARG A 90 -0.29 1.52 -6.66
N TYR A 91 -0.74 2.68 -7.15
CA TYR A 91 0.12 3.56 -7.94
C TYR A 91 1.31 4.08 -7.12
N GLY A 92 1.07 4.49 -5.87
CA GLY A 92 2.15 4.95 -4.98
C GLY A 92 3.21 3.88 -4.74
N GLU A 93 2.80 2.65 -4.38
CA GLU A 93 3.74 1.53 -4.20
C GLU A 93 4.51 1.20 -5.49
N PHE A 94 3.82 1.22 -6.64
CA PHE A 94 4.45 1.03 -7.95
C PHE A 94 5.50 2.11 -8.25
N MET A 95 5.17 3.38 -8.02
CA MET A 95 6.09 4.51 -8.24
C MET A 95 7.36 4.40 -7.39
N LEU A 96 7.23 4.01 -6.12
CA LEU A 96 8.39 3.84 -5.23
C LEU A 96 9.34 2.76 -5.74
N VAL A 97 8.80 1.61 -6.18
CA VAL A 97 9.61 0.53 -6.78
C VAL A 97 10.22 1.00 -8.12
N ALA A 98 9.44 1.72 -8.94
CA ALA A 98 9.94 2.27 -10.21
C ALA A 98 11.14 3.22 -10.01
N GLY A 99 11.10 4.07 -8.98
CA GLY A 99 12.23 4.93 -8.63
C GLY A 99 13.51 4.17 -8.34
N LEU A 100 13.42 3.03 -7.62
CA LEU A 100 14.56 2.16 -7.34
C LEU A 100 15.08 1.43 -8.60
N MET A 101 14.21 1.18 -9.59
CA MET A 101 14.63 0.63 -10.89
C MET A 101 15.33 1.70 -11.74
N ILE A 102 14.86 2.94 -11.73
CA ILE A 102 15.41 4.05 -12.52
C ILE A 102 16.87 4.32 -12.15
N ASN A 103 17.23 4.28 -10.87
CA ASN A 103 18.61 4.50 -10.44
C ASN A 103 19.51 3.26 -10.54
N GLY A 104 18.96 2.11 -10.97
CA GLY A 104 19.69 0.85 -11.09
C GLY A 104 19.94 0.09 -9.77
N ALA A 105 19.45 0.58 -8.61
CA ALA A 105 19.58 -0.10 -7.32
C ALA A 105 18.84 -1.45 -7.31
N VAL A 106 17.73 -1.51 -8.03
CA VAL A 106 16.93 -2.72 -8.23
C VAL A 106 16.88 -3.03 -9.72
N SER A 107 17.21 -4.27 -10.11
CA SER A 107 17.12 -4.68 -11.51
C SER A 107 15.66 -4.61 -11.99
N PRO A 108 15.43 -4.29 -13.28
CA PRO A 108 14.07 -4.24 -13.83
C PRO A 108 13.28 -5.53 -13.60
N LEU A 109 13.92 -6.68 -13.72
CA LEU A 109 13.28 -7.98 -13.48
C LEU A 109 12.79 -8.13 -12.03
N LEU A 110 13.63 -7.79 -11.07
CA LEU A 110 13.29 -7.86 -9.64
C LEU A 110 12.20 -6.84 -9.28
N GLY A 111 12.31 -5.61 -9.79
CA GLY A 111 11.32 -4.56 -9.56
C GLY A 111 9.95 -4.92 -10.16
N MET A 112 9.91 -5.43 -11.39
CA MET A 112 8.68 -5.90 -12.03
C MET A 112 8.07 -7.10 -11.29
N PHE A 113 8.87 -8.04 -10.81
CA PHE A 113 8.43 -9.16 -9.99
C PHE A 113 7.77 -8.65 -8.69
N ALA A 114 8.39 -7.72 -7.97
CA ALA A 114 7.82 -7.15 -6.75
C ALA A 114 6.53 -6.36 -7.03
N ALA A 115 6.56 -5.45 -8.01
CA ALA A 115 5.44 -4.58 -8.35
C ALA A 115 4.22 -5.38 -8.83
N SER A 116 4.42 -6.36 -9.74
CA SER A 116 3.33 -7.23 -10.22
C SER A 116 2.70 -8.02 -9.07
N GLY A 117 3.50 -8.58 -8.17
CA GLY A 117 3.00 -9.30 -7.00
C GLY A 117 2.14 -8.42 -6.10
N ILE A 118 2.58 -7.18 -5.81
CA ILE A 118 1.84 -6.20 -5.01
C ILE A 118 0.46 -5.92 -5.62
N VAL A 119 0.45 -5.60 -6.92
CA VAL A 119 -0.78 -5.26 -7.65
C VAL A 119 -1.70 -6.47 -7.74
N MET A 120 -1.20 -7.63 -8.14
CA MET A 120 -2.01 -8.83 -8.34
C MET A 120 -2.61 -9.36 -7.03
N ALA A 121 -1.90 -9.27 -5.90
CA ALA A 121 -2.46 -9.62 -4.60
C ALA A 121 -3.64 -8.72 -4.20
N SER A 122 -3.61 -7.43 -4.57
CA SER A 122 -4.71 -6.49 -4.34
C SER A 122 -5.85 -6.69 -5.34
N TYR A 123 -5.51 -6.93 -6.60
CA TYR A 123 -6.48 -7.17 -7.67
C TYR A 123 -7.36 -8.40 -7.38
N VAL A 124 -6.74 -9.55 -7.01
CA VAL A 124 -7.52 -10.75 -6.69
C VAL A 124 -8.46 -10.53 -5.50
N ARG A 125 -8.03 -9.76 -4.49
CA ARG A 125 -8.90 -9.38 -3.37
C ARG A 125 -10.11 -8.58 -3.85
N ALA A 126 -9.87 -7.52 -4.65
CA ALA A 126 -10.95 -6.69 -5.17
C ALA A 126 -11.93 -7.49 -6.04
N LYS A 127 -11.43 -8.41 -6.86
CA LYS A 127 -12.27 -9.31 -7.67
C LYS A 127 -13.03 -10.35 -6.85
N ALA A 128 -12.41 -10.93 -5.82
CA ALA A 128 -13.09 -11.84 -4.91
C ALA A 128 -14.26 -11.16 -4.19
N GLU A 129 -14.07 -9.92 -3.75
CA GLU A 129 -15.09 -9.14 -3.04
C GLU A 129 -16.19 -8.65 -4.01
N SER A 130 -15.85 -8.18 -5.23
CA SER A 130 -16.82 -7.63 -6.19
C SER A 130 -17.57 -8.68 -7.01
N MET A 131 -16.88 -9.69 -7.54
CA MET A 131 -17.44 -10.71 -8.44
C MET A 131 -17.69 -12.04 -7.74
N GLY A 132 -16.82 -12.42 -6.79
CA GLY A 132 -16.97 -13.68 -6.03
C GLY A 132 -18.05 -13.63 -4.96
N GLY A 133 -18.64 -12.46 -4.70
CA GLY A 133 -19.66 -12.28 -3.66
C GLY A 133 -19.13 -12.61 -2.26
N ILE A 134 -17.83 -12.45 -2.03
CA ILE A 134 -17.17 -12.70 -0.75
C ILE A 134 -17.16 -11.36 0.01
N LYS A 135 -17.77 -11.33 1.20
CA LYS A 135 -17.88 -10.10 2.01
C LYS A 135 -16.51 -9.47 2.35
N SER A 136 -15.49 -10.30 2.55
CA SER A 136 -14.13 -9.84 2.89
C SER A 136 -13.11 -10.93 2.57
N CYS A 137 -12.09 -10.60 1.76
CA CYS A 137 -10.99 -11.49 1.40
C CYS A 137 -9.68 -11.00 2.08
N VAL A 138 -9.70 -10.88 3.41
CA VAL A 138 -8.53 -10.50 4.23
C VAL A 138 -7.75 -11.76 4.62
N VAL A 139 -7.21 -12.44 3.60
CA VAL A 139 -6.41 -13.66 3.74
C VAL A 139 -5.06 -13.42 3.10
N GLY A 140 -4.06 -14.14 3.54
CA GLY A 140 -2.72 -14.15 2.94
C GLY A 140 -1.62 -13.94 3.96
N LEU A 141 -0.39 -14.24 3.52
CA LEU A 141 0.81 -14.22 4.37
C LEU A 141 1.13 -12.81 4.87
N ALA A 142 0.94 -11.79 4.01
CA ALA A 142 1.16 -10.41 4.38
C ALA A 142 0.14 -9.47 3.74
N GLY A 143 -0.29 -8.48 4.51
CA GLY A 143 -1.07 -7.34 4.05
C GLY A 143 -0.19 -6.25 3.44
N ARG A 144 -0.78 -5.05 3.25
CA ARG A 144 -0.08 -3.86 2.74
C ARG A 144 1.03 -3.41 3.69
N GLN A 145 0.75 -3.37 4.98
CA GLN A 145 1.65 -2.81 5.98
C GLN A 145 2.94 -3.62 6.14
N GLU A 146 2.85 -4.95 6.14
CA GLU A 146 4.01 -5.82 6.23
C GLU A 146 4.95 -5.66 5.01
N LYS A 147 4.38 -5.53 3.82
CA LYS A 147 5.15 -5.28 2.60
C LYS A 147 5.81 -3.92 2.59
N LEU A 148 5.10 -2.90 3.09
CA LEU A 148 5.63 -1.55 3.20
C LEU A 148 6.79 -1.49 4.21
N ILE A 149 6.72 -2.22 5.32
CA ILE A 149 7.84 -2.34 6.27
C ILE A 149 9.07 -2.93 5.58
N LEU A 150 8.91 -3.99 4.78
CA LEU A 150 10.03 -4.57 4.02
C LEU A 150 10.61 -3.58 3.00
N LEU A 151 9.74 -2.79 2.33
CA LEU A 151 10.19 -1.76 1.41
C LEU A 151 10.97 -0.64 2.13
N VAL A 152 10.49 -0.20 3.29
CA VAL A 152 11.19 0.78 4.14
C VAL A 152 12.55 0.26 4.57
N LEU A 153 12.65 -1.00 5.01
CA LEU A 153 13.92 -1.64 5.35
C LEU A 153 14.87 -1.70 4.15
N ALA A 154 14.36 -2.04 2.97
CA ALA A 154 15.17 -2.02 1.74
C ALA A 154 15.74 -0.63 1.48
N VAL A 155 14.93 0.42 1.59
CA VAL A 155 15.36 1.81 1.38
C VAL A 155 16.41 2.23 2.41
N ILE A 156 16.25 1.84 3.69
CA ILE A 156 17.25 2.10 4.73
C ILE A 156 18.57 1.41 4.38
N PHE A 157 18.54 0.14 3.97
CA PHE A 157 19.74 -0.59 3.57
C PHE A 157 20.43 0.04 2.36
N PHE A 158 19.69 0.49 1.33
CA PHE A 158 20.27 1.28 0.23
C PHE A 158 20.89 2.59 0.73
N GLY A 159 20.24 3.28 1.66
CA GLY A 159 20.72 4.53 2.23
C GLY A 159 22.03 4.41 3.01
N VAL A 160 22.32 3.22 3.56
CA VAL A 160 23.60 2.92 4.25
C VAL A 160 24.60 2.16 3.37
N GLY A 161 24.28 1.94 2.08
CA GLY A 161 25.18 1.28 1.13
C GLY A 161 25.19 -0.26 1.24
N TRP A 162 24.16 -0.87 1.82
CA TRP A 162 24.03 -2.34 1.94
C TRP A 162 23.11 -2.90 0.85
N ASP A 163 23.61 -2.92 -0.38
CA ASP A 163 22.80 -3.25 -1.57
C ASP A 163 22.23 -4.68 -1.55
N LEU A 164 23.02 -5.68 -1.14
CA LEU A 164 22.55 -7.07 -1.13
C LEU A 164 21.39 -7.29 -0.12
N PRO A 165 21.47 -6.88 1.15
CA PRO A 165 20.32 -6.94 2.06
C PRO A 165 19.11 -6.17 1.53
N ALA A 166 19.29 -5.00 0.91
CA ALA A 166 18.22 -4.23 0.31
C ALA A 166 17.50 -5.00 -0.80
N GLN A 167 18.24 -5.58 -1.73
CA GLN A 167 17.69 -6.39 -2.83
C GLN A 167 16.96 -7.64 -2.31
N ILE A 168 17.47 -8.27 -1.24
CA ILE A 168 16.78 -9.38 -0.57
C ILE A 168 15.42 -8.92 -0.02
N MET A 169 15.33 -7.74 0.60
CA MET A 169 14.04 -7.20 1.08
C MET A 169 13.05 -6.99 -0.07
N ILE A 170 13.50 -6.45 -1.22
CA ILE A 170 12.65 -6.30 -2.41
C ILE A 170 12.21 -7.67 -2.96
N ALA A 171 13.10 -8.65 -3.00
CA ALA A 171 12.76 -10.01 -3.41
C ALA A 171 11.70 -10.64 -2.48
N LEU A 172 11.83 -10.42 -1.18
CA LEU A 172 10.84 -10.88 -0.19
C LEU A 172 9.48 -10.18 -0.36
N VAL A 173 9.44 -8.88 -0.66
CA VAL A 173 8.19 -8.18 -1.01
C VAL A 173 7.51 -8.87 -2.20
N GLY A 174 8.25 -9.17 -3.27
CA GLY A 174 7.72 -9.87 -4.44
C GLY A 174 7.20 -11.26 -4.08
N LEU A 175 8.04 -12.09 -3.45
CA LEU A 175 7.72 -13.47 -3.09
C LEU A 175 6.48 -13.57 -2.20
N ILE A 176 6.45 -12.81 -1.12
CA ILE A 176 5.32 -12.79 -0.17
C ILE A 176 4.04 -12.28 -0.87
N SER A 177 4.18 -11.34 -1.81
CA SER A 177 3.05 -10.82 -2.57
C SER A 177 2.45 -11.87 -3.51
N HIS A 178 3.28 -12.62 -4.23
CA HIS A 178 2.81 -13.71 -5.09
C HIS A 178 2.23 -14.88 -4.28
N ILE A 179 2.84 -15.24 -3.15
CA ILE A 179 2.25 -16.24 -2.24
C ILE A 179 0.88 -15.76 -1.76
N THR A 180 0.76 -14.50 -1.34
CA THR A 180 -0.53 -13.92 -0.91
C THR A 180 -1.56 -13.93 -2.04
N PHE A 181 -1.16 -13.65 -3.29
CA PHE A 181 -2.03 -13.76 -4.46
C PHE A 181 -2.60 -15.17 -4.61
N VAL A 182 -1.74 -16.20 -4.57
CA VAL A 182 -2.17 -17.61 -4.69
C VAL A 182 -3.09 -18.00 -3.53
N GLN A 183 -2.75 -17.64 -2.30
CA GLN A 183 -3.58 -17.92 -1.12
C GLN A 183 -4.99 -17.31 -1.24
N ARG A 184 -5.08 -16.07 -1.71
CA ARG A 184 -6.38 -15.38 -1.94
C ARG A 184 -7.18 -16.06 -3.06
N LEU A 185 -6.52 -16.50 -4.13
CA LEU A 185 -7.17 -17.18 -5.23
C LEU A 185 -7.75 -18.54 -4.78
N LEU A 186 -6.97 -19.33 -4.04
CA LEU A 186 -7.41 -20.62 -3.50
C LEU A 186 -8.55 -20.43 -2.48
N TYR A 187 -8.45 -19.46 -1.59
CA TYR A 187 -9.50 -19.09 -0.65
C TYR A 187 -10.79 -18.69 -1.37
N THR A 188 -10.68 -17.86 -2.43
CA THR A 188 -11.83 -17.44 -3.22
C THR A 188 -12.51 -18.64 -3.87
N ARG A 189 -11.73 -19.55 -4.45
CA ARG A 189 -12.25 -20.79 -5.04
C ARG A 189 -13.01 -21.63 -4.01
N SER A 190 -12.45 -21.89 -2.83
CA SER A 190 -13.11 -22.69 -1.79
C SER A 190 -14.43 -22.05 -1.37
N LYS A 191 -14.44 -20.72 -1.16
CA LYS A 191 -15.64 -20.00 -0.73
C LYS A 191 -16.75 -19.95 -1.78
N ILE A 192 -16.41 -19.93 -3.06
CA ILE A 192 -17.41 -20.02 -4.14
C ILE A 192 -17.99 -21.43 -4.20
N LEU A 193 -17.17 -22.47 -4.06
CA LEU A 193 -17.63 -23.87 -4.10
C LEU A 193 -18.45 -24.27 -2.87
N GLU A 194 -18.25 -23.61 -1.73
CA GLU A 194 -19.05 -23.82 -0.52
C GLU A 194 -20.47 -23.22 -0.61
N LYS A 195 -20.72 -22.29 -1.56
CA LYS A 195 -22.06 -21.75 -1.77
C LYS A 195 -22.93 -22.78 -2.50
N PRO A 196 -24.11 -23.15 -1.97
CA PRO A 196 -25.03 -23.97 -2.72
C PRO A 196 -25.39 -23.31 -4.04
N ALA A 197 -25.44 -24.06 -5.13
CA ALA A 197 -25.94 -23.61 -6.41
C ALA A 197 -27.38 -23.09 -6.21
N THR A 198 -27.58 -21.79 -6.28
CA THR A 198 -28.91 -21.16 -6.29
C THR A 198 -29.48 -21.18 -7.69
#